data_6ba6eb14756914665b48874d0769e47c
#
_entry.id   6ba6eb14756914665b48874d0769e47c
#
_cell.length_a   1.000
_cell.length_b   1.000
_cell.length_c   1.000
_cell.angle_alpha   90.00
_cell.angle_beta   90.00
_cell.angle_gamma   90.00
#
_symmetry.space_group_name_H-M   'P 1'
#
loop_
_entity.id
_entity.type
_entity.pdbx_description
1 polymer ?
#
loop_
_entity_poly.entity_id
_entity_poly.type
_entity_poly.pdbx_seq_one_letter_code
_entity_poly.pdbx_strand_id
1 'polypeptide(L)'
;MLWQVGTNSVLRDHPLKPHSVLLHEGIAQLKAAAADVVLIDMQFAPRVIAKSETQGMEDQIALAAKEEGVDLFRRFALMRNWHEIQHIPFDAFVSSDELHMNDWSYACVAKLLAAGIAEAATRPVAAALSHSAR
;
A
#
# COMPACT_ATOMS: atom_id res chain seq x y z
N MET A 1 1.39 -10.87 6.79
CA MET A 1 2.41 -9.79 6.99
C MET A 1 1.89 -8.50 6.38
N LEU A 2 1.88 -7.41 7.15
CA LEU A 2 1.58 -6.07 6.63
C LEU A 2 2.91 -5.33 6.41
N TRP A 3 3.12 -4.80 5.21
CA TRP A 3 4.35 -4.09 4.87
C TRP A 3 4.04 -2.73 4.24
N GLN A 4 4.34 -1.67 4.97
CA GLN A 4 4.18 -0.30 4.50
C GLN A 4 5.41 0.12 3.68
N VAL A 5 5.20 0.60 2.45
CA VAL A 5 6.26 0.87 1.48
C VAL A 5 6.13 2.23 0.80
N GLY A 6 7.22 2.73 0.25
CA GLY A 6 7.28 3.88 -0.67
C GLY A 6 7.56 5.22 -0.02
N THR A 7 6.90 5.58 1.07
CA THR A 7 6.95 6.93 1.66
C THR A 7 8.38 7.43 1.91
N ASN A 8 9.19 6.65 2.60
CA ASN A 8 10.55 7.07 2.94
C ASN A 8 11.45 7.22 1.70
N SER A 9 11.23 6.39 0.69
CA SER A 9 11.98 6.48 -0.58
C SER A 9 11.65 7.77 -1.32
N VAL A 10 10.37 8.11 -1.42
CA VAL A 10 9.90 9.34 -2.06
C VAL A 10 10.41 10.57 -1.31
N LEU A 11 10.28 10.60 0.02
CA LEU A 11 10.73 11.73 0.83
C LEU A 11 12.24 11.99 0.75
N ARG A 12 13.03 10.94 0.52
CA ARG A 12 14.50 11.01 0.37
C ARG A 12 14.94 11.14 -1.08
N ASP A 13 14.02 11.33 -2.01
CA ASP A 13 14.28 11.43 -3.44
C ASP A 13 15.11 10.24 -4.00
N HIS A 14 14.83 9.04 -3.47
CA HIS A 14 15.48 7.82 -3.98
C HIS A 14 14.98 7.49 -5.39
N PRO A 15 15.87 7.08 -6.31
CA PRO A 15 15.48 6.72 -7.67
C PRO A 15 14.49 5.55 -7.69
N LEU A 16 13.49 5.62 -8.57
CA LEU A 16 12.44 4.61 -8.68
C LEU A 16 12.98 3.23 -9.06
N LYS A 17 13.93 3.16 -10.00
CA LYS A 17 14.42 1.89 -10.54
C LYS A 17 15.07 0.97 -9.50
N PRO A 18 16.03 1.43 -8.66
CA PRO A 18 16.55 0.61 -7.57
C PRO A 18 15.49 0.24 -6.54
N HIS A 19 14.53 1.13 -6.27
CA HIS A 19 13.43 0.84 -5.35
C HIS A 19 12.57 -0.32 -5.83
N SER A 20 12.27 -0.38 -7.13
CA SER A 20 11.50 -1.48 -7.72
C SER A 20 12.17 -2.83 -7.48
N VAL A 21 13.48 -2.93 -7.68
CA VAL A 21 14.24 -4.18 -7.43
C VAL A 21 14.12 -4.59 -5.95
N LEU A 22 14.38 -3.67 -5.02
CA LEU A 22 14.29 -3.94 -3.58
C LEU A 22 12.87 -4.32 -3.14
N LEU A 23 11.85 -3.75 -3.76
CA LEU A 23 10.46 -4.08 -3.47
C LEU A 23 10.14 -5.54 -3.85
N HIS A 24 10.50 -5.96 -5.06
CA HIS A 24 10.33 -7.35 -5.50
C HIS A 24 11.12 -8.34 -4.65
N GLU A 25 12.38 -8.04 -4.34
CA GLU A 25 13.22 -8.87 -3.46
C GLU A 25 12.59 -9.01 -2.06
N GLY A 26 12.10 -7.91 -1.49
CA GLY A 26 11.44 -7.91 -0.19
C GLY A 26 10.17 -8.75 -0.18
N ILE A 27 9.32 -8.63 -1.21
CA ILE A 27 8.11 -9.45 -1.34
C ILE A 27 8.49 -10.94 -1.45
N ALA A 28 9.49 -11.27 -2.26
CA ALA A 28 9.95 -12.65 -2.43
C ALA A 28 10.44 -13.26 -1.10
N GLN A 29 11.21 -12.50 -0.31
CA GLN A 29 11.67 -12.93 1.02
C GLN A 29 10.49 -13.17 1.98
N LEU A 30 9.49 -12.29 2.00
CA LEU A 30 8.31 -12.46 2.85
C LEU A 30 7.48 -13.68 2.45
N LYS A 31 7.31 -13.93 1.15
CA LYS A 31 6.63 -15.13 0.63
C LYS A 31 7.40 -16.41 0.97
N ALA A 32 8.74 -16.38 0.87
CA ALA A 32 9.59 -17.51 1.25
C ALA A 32 9.50 -17.86 2.73
N ALA A 33 9.19 -16.89 3.59
CA ALA A 33 8.88 -17.11 5.01
C ALA A 33 7.45 -17.62 5.26
N ALA A 34 6.74 -18.08 4.21
CA ALA A 34 5.36 -18.57 4.27
C ALA A 34 4.35 -17.54 4.83
N ALA A 35 4.58 -16.26 4.58
CA ALA A 35 3.69 -15.20 5.00
C ALA A 35 2.75 -14.78 3.85
N ASP A 36 1.46 -14.65 4.15
CA ASP A 36 0.56 -13.85 3.31
C ASP A 36 0.99 -12.39 3.44
N VAL A 37 1.17 -11.71 2.31
CA VAL A 37 1.69 -10.36 2.25
C VAL A 37 0.59 -9.40 1.81
N VAL A 38 0.40 -8.33 2.60
CA VAL A 38 -0.39 -7.17 2.20
C VAL A 38 0.53 -5.96 2.19
N LEU A 39 0.74 -5.38 1.02
CA LEU A 39 1.40 -4.10 0.90
C LEU A 39 0.45 -2.98 1.32
N ILE A 40 0.98 -1.96 1.98
CA ILE A 40 0.28 -0.72 2.26
C ILE A 40 1.05 0.39 1.54
N ASP A 41 0.42 1.04 0.57
CA ASP A 41 1.05 2.12 -0.17
C ASP A 41 1.21 3.40 0.67
N MET A 42 1.69 4.47 0.05
CA MET A 42 2.00 5.72 0.74
C MET A 42 0.74 6.38 1.32
N GLN A 43 0.92 7.31 2.25
CA GLN A 43 -0.14 8.22 2.66
C GLN A 43 -0.27 9.41 1.69
N PHE A 44 -1.49 9.84 1.43
CA PHE A 44 -1.76 11.09 0.72
C PHE A 44 -1.66 12.25 1.71
N ALA A 45 -0.47 12.84 1.81
CA ALA A 45 -0.15 13.90 2.74
C ALA A 45 0.66 15.02 2.03
N PRO A 46 0.57 16.28 2.48
CA PRO A 46 1.19 17.42 1.78
C PRO A 46 2.66 17.21 1.43
N ARG A 47 3.47 16.69 2.35
CA ARG A 47 4.90 16.44 2.11
C ARG A 47 5.17 15.30 1.11
N VAL A 48 4.27 14.35 0.99
CA VAL A 48 4.38 13.25 0.01
C VAL A 48 3.99 13.74 -1.38
N ILE A 49 2.81 14.38 -1.49
CA ILE A 49 2.31 14.85 -2.79
C ILE A 49 3.13 15.99 -3.41
N ALA A 50 3.94 16.67 -2.61
CA ALA A 50 4.89 17.67 -3.09
C ALA A 50 6.09 17.07 -3.84
N LYS A 51 6.30 15.75 -3.78
CA LYS A 51 7.41 15.08 -4.46
C LYS A 51 7.03 14.65 -5.88
N SER A 52 7.91 14.92 -6.85
CA SER A 52 7.68 14.61 -8.27
C SER A 52 7.51 13.11 -8.53
N GLU A 53 8.21 12.27 -7.78
CA GLU A 53 8.22 10.82 -7.97
C GLU A 53 7.04 10.08 -7.29
N THR A 54 6.13 10.81 -6.64
CA THR A 54 5.00 10.20 -5.91
C THR A 54 4.14 9.32 -6.79
N GLN A 55 3.73 9.79 -7.95
CA GLN A 55 2.91 8.98 -8.86
C GLN A 55 3.68 7.77 -9.39
N GLY A 56 4.94 7.95 -9.77
CA GLY A 56 5.79 6.85 -10.22
C GLY A 56 5.98 5.77 -9.15
N MET A 57 6.08 6.16 -7.88
CA MET A 57 6.17 5.23 -6.75
C MET A 57 4.86 4.46 -6.54
N GLU A 58 3.70 5.13 -6.60
CA GLU A 58 2.39 4.48 -6.53
C GLU A 58 2.22 3.43 -7.64
N ASP A 59 2.59 3.79 -8.87
CA ASP A 59 2.52 2.90 -10.02
C ASP A 59 3.43 1.67 -9.84
N GLN A 60 4.64 1.85 -9.30
CA GLN A 60 5.56 0.75 -9.01
C GLN A 60 5.04 -0.19 -7.94
N ILE A 61 4.47 0.34 -6.86
CA ILE A 61 3.90 -0.48 -5.78
C ILE A 61 2.73 -1.31 -6.31
N ALA A 62 1.84 -0.68 -7.09
CA ALA A 62 0.70 -1.36 -7.68
C ALA A 62 1.12 -2.46 -8.67
N LEU A 63 2.14 -2.18 -9.49
CA LEU A 63 2.69 -3.15 -10.45
C LEU A 63 3.32 -4.33 -9.72
N ALA A 64 4.18 -4.08 -8.73
CA ALA A 64 4.82 -5.13 -7.95
C ALA A 64 3.81 -6.02 -7.21
N ALA A 65 2.77 -5.44 -6.61
CA ALA A 65 1.71 -6.21 -5.97
C ALA A 65 1.02 -7.16 -6.98
N LYS A 66 0.72 -6.67 -8.17
CA LYS A 66 0.10 -7.45 -9.24
C LYS A 66 1.02 -8.56 -9.76
N GLU A 67 2.28 -8.25 -10.05
CA GLU A 67 3.25 -9.20 -10.60
C GLU A 67 3.61 -10.29 -9.61
N GLU A 68 3.73 -9.94 -8.33
CA GLU A 68 4.04 -10.88 -7.26
C GLU A 68 2.81 -11.62 -6.70
N GLY A 69 1.60 -11.22 -7.10
CA GLY A 69 0.36 -11.83 -6.64
C GLY A 69 0.12 -11.64 -5.15
N VAL A 70 0.43 -10.45 -4.62
CA VAL A 70 0.19 -10.06 -3.22
C VAL A 70 -0.90 -8.99 -3.14
N ASP A 71 -1.55 -8.90 -1.99
CA ASP A 71 -2.59 -7.89 -1.78
C ASP A 71 -2.00 -6.49 -1.59
N LEU A 72 -2.76 -5.49 -2.01
CA LEU A 72 -2.41 -4.08 -1.85
C LEU A 72 -3.55 -3.31 -1.18
N PHE A 73 -3.28 -2.76 0.00
CA PHE A 73 -4.16 -1.78 0.63
C PHE A 73 -3.83 -0.38 0.11
N ARG A 74 -4.75 0.20 -0.65
CA ARG A 74 -4.56 1.47 -1.37
C ARG A 74 -4.86 2.67 -0.47
N ARG A 75 -4.01 2.87 0.54
CA ARG A 75 -4.13 3.98 1.50
C ARG A 75 -4.06 5.35 0.82
N PHE A 76 -3.17 5.52 -0.16
CA PHE A 76 -3.03 6.76 -0.91
C PHE A 76 -4.34 7.15 -1.59
N ALA A 77 -4.95 6.24 -2.31
CA ALA A 77 -6.22 6.48 -2.98
C ALA A 77 -7.37 6.75 -2.01
N LEU A 78 -7.41 6.05 -0.87
CA LEU A 78 -8.39 6.28 0.19
C LEU A 78 -8.29 7.70 0.76
N MET A 79 -7.09 8.12 1.15
CA MET A 79 -6.87 9.45 1.74
C MET A 79 -7.07 10.56 0.71
N ARG A 80 -6.69 10.33 -0.55
CA ARG A 80 -6.99 11.25 -1.65
C ARG A 80 -8.49 11.43 -1.84
N ASN A 81 -9.28 10.36 -1.76
CA ASN A 81 -10.74 10.45 -1.82
C ASN A 81 -11.31 11.30 -0.68
N TRP A 82 -10.79 11.18 0.55
CA TRP A 82 -11.21 12.04 1.65
C TRP A 82 -11.00 13.52 1.31
N HIS A 83 -9.84 13.87 0.77
CA HIS A 83 -9.51 15.25 0.47
C HIS A 83 -10.22 15.79 -0.78
N GLU A 84 -10.09 15.10 -1.91
CA GLU A 84 -10.51 15.61 -3.21
C GLU A 84 -12.02 15.43 -3.46
N ILE A 85 -12.61 14.35 -2.97
CA ILE A 85 -14.02 14.00 -3.24
C ILE A 85 -14.92 14.37 -2.07
N GLN A 86 -14.51 14.06 -0.84
CA GLN A 86 -15.31 14.36 0.36
C GLN A 86 -15.00 15.74 0.94
N HIS A 87 -14.02 16.46 0.37
CA HIS A 87 -13.60 17.81 0.78
C HIS A 87 -13.16 17.91 2.24
N ILE A 88 -12.62 16.82 2.80
CA ILE A 88 -12.06 16.82 4.14
C ILE A 88 -10.70 17.52 4.10
N PRO A 89 -10.46 18.57 4.90
CA PRO A 89 -9.18 19.28 4.89
C PRO A 89 -8.06 18.41 5.50
N PHE A 90 -6.81 18.66 5.12
CA PHE A 90 -5.67 17.86 5.56
C PHE A 90 -5.52 17.82 7.08
N ASP A 91 -5.72 18.92 7.78
CA ASP A 91 -5.62 19.00 9.24
C ASP A 91 -6.63 18.12 10.00
N ALA A 92 -7.69 17.67 9.33
CA ALA A 92 -8.64 16.71 9.90
C ALA A 92 -8.13 15.26 9.91
N PHE A 93 -7.15 14.90 9.06
CA PHE A 93 -6.66 13.52 8.95
C PHE A 93 -5.12 13.37 8.87
N VAL A 94 -4.38 14.48 8.75
CA VAL A 94 -2.91 14.53 8.78
C VAL A 94 -2.47 15.33 10.00
N SER A 95 -1.42 14.88 10.65
CA SER A 95 -0.81 15.58 11.80
C SER A 95 -0.16 16.89 11.37
N SER A 96 0.18 17.74 12.36
CA SER A 96 0.77 19.05 12.13
C SER A 96 2.14 19.04 11.43
N ASP A 97 2.77 17.88 11.32
CA ASP A 97 4.01 17.69 10.56
C ASP A 97 3.80 17.53 9.04
N GLU A 98 2.56 17.62 8.59
CA GLU A 98 2.14 17.52 7.17
C GLU A 98 2.51 16.19 6.51
N LEU A 99 2.78 15.16 7.29
CA LEU A 99 3.24 13.85 6.84
C LEU A 99 2.46 12.69 7.44
N HIS A 100 2.48 12.57 8.78
CA HIS A 100 1.88 11.43 9.46
C HIS A 100 0.37 11.57 9.57
N MET A 101 -0.31 10.46 9.52
CA MET A 101 -1.74 10.40 9.83
C MET A 101 -1.97 10.74 11.31
N ASN A 102 -3.13 11.33 11.62
CA ASN A 102 -3.55 11.52 13.00
C ASN A 102 -4.37 10.30 13.51
N ASP A 103 -4.78 10.33 14.77
CA ASP A 103 -5.51 9.22 15.41
C ASP A 103 -6.81 8.86 14.68
N TRP A 104 -7.54 9.87 14.18
CA TRP A 104 -8.77 9.63 13.44
C TRP A 104 -8.52 8.83 12.15
N SER A 105 -7.54 9.25 11.36
CA SER A 105 -7.22 8.58 10.11
C SER A 105 -6.60 7.20 10.33
N TYR A 106 -5.77 7.02 11.35
CA TYR A 106 -5.29 5.70 11.74
C TYR A 106 -6.43 4.77 12.14
N ALA A 107 -7.42 5.26 12.90
CA ALA A 107 -8.59 4.46 13.27
C ALA A 107 -9.42 4.06 12.05
N CYS A 108 -9.62 4.97 11.08
CA CYS A 108 -10.33 4.68 9.84
C CYS A 108 -9.59 3.65 8.99
N VAL A 109 -8.29 3.84 8.77
CA VAL A 109 -7.45 2.90 8.01
C VAL A 109 -7.42 1.52 8.67
N ALA A 110 -7.26 1.47 9.99
CA ALA A 110 -7.24 0.20 10.74
C ALA A 110 -8.55 -0.60 10.57
N LYS A 111 -9.70 0.06 10.64
CA LYS A 111 -11.01 -0.59 10.43
C LYS A 111 -11.14 -1.15 9.02
N LEU A 112 -10.78 -0.37 8.00
CA LEU A 112 -10.88 -0.80 6.60
C LEU A 112 -9.90 -1.92 6.28
N LEU A 113 -8.68 -1.84 6.79
CA LEU A 113 -7.67 -2.88 6.63
C LEU A 113 -8.11 -4.19 7.31
N ALA A 114 -8.61 -4.11 8.54
CA ALA A 114 -9.13 -5.28 9.26
C ALA A 114 -10.31 -5.93 8.53
N ALA A 115 -11.24 -5.13 7.99
CA ALA A 115 -12.35 -5.64 7.18
C ALA A 115 -11.86 -6.35 5.91
N GLY A 116 -10.89 -5.75 5.20
CA GLY A 116 -10.30 -6.36 4.01
C GLY A 116 -9.58 -7.68 4.30
N ILE A 117 -8.85 -7.76 5.40
CA ILE A 117 -8.19 -9.01 5.84
C ILE A 117 -9.24 -10.08 6.21
N ALA A 118 -10.28 -9.72 6.95
CA ALA A 118 -11.34 -10.66 7.32
C ALA A 118 -12.08 -11.19 6.07
N GLU A 119 -12.37 -10.33 5.10
CA GLU A 119 -12.97 -10.74 3.82
C GLU A 119 -12.04 -11.68 3.05
N ALA A 120 -10.76 -11.34 2.93
CA ALA A 120 -9.78 -12.19 2.24
C ALA A 120 -9.64 -13.58 2.90
N ALA A 121 -9.65 -13.63 4.23
CA ALA A 121 -9.55 -14.89 4.97
C ALA A 121 -10.78 -15.81 4.80
N THR A 122 -11.93 -15.26 4.41
CA THR A 122 -13.16 -16.04 4.18
C THR A 122 -13.36 -16.43 2.72
N ARG A 123 -12.54 -15.91 1.79
CA ARG A 123 -12.63 -16.31 0.38
C ARG A 123 -12.24 -17.78 0.23
N PRO A 124 -13.03 -18.59 -0.52
CA PRO A 124 -12.61 -19.93 -0.86
C PRO A 124 -11.27 -19.87 -1.60
N VAL A 125 -10.29 -20.62 -1.13
CA VAL A 125 -9.09 -20.85 -1.92
C VAL A 125 -9.57 -21.50 -3.19
N ALA A 126 -9.47 -20.82 -4.34
CA ALA A 126 -9.71 -21.43 -5.62
C ALA A 126 -8.78 -22.65 -5.69
N ALA A 127 -9.35 -23.85 -5.63
CA ALA A 127 -8.59 -25.06 -5.76
C ALA A 127 -7.79 -24.90 -7.06
N ALA A 128 -6.48 -24.91 -6.95
CA ALA A 128 -5.61 -24.98 -8.10
C ALA A 128 -6.10 -26.17 -8.90
N LEU A 129 -6.81 -25.91 -10.00
CA LEU A 129 -7.16 -26.95 -10.95
C LEU A 129 -5.84 -27.46 -11.48
N SER A 130 -5.36 -28.53 -10.84
CA SER A 130 -4.28 -29.33 -11.38
C SER A 130 -4.79 -29.86 -12.74
N HIS A 131 -4.45 -29.13 -13.79
CA HIS A 131 -4.48 -29.72 -15.13
C HIS A 131 -3.33 -30.71 -15.17
N SER A 132 -3.63 -31.91 -14.65
CA SER A 132 -2.93 -33.11 -15.10
C SER A 132 -3.30 -33.29 -16.55
N ALA A 133 -2.54 -32.70 -17.45
CA ALA A 133 -2.58 -33.03 -18.85
C ALA A 133 -2.07 -34.48 -19.00
N ARG A 134 -2.93 -35.34 -19.45
CA ARG A 134 -2.57 -36.63 -20.01
C ARG A 134 -1.75 -36.42 -21.28
#